data_45d0783405b34fc1bf79459f7f2a3de7
#
_entry.id   45d0783405b34fc1bf79459f7f2a3de7
#
_cell.length_a   1.000
_cell.length_b   1.000
_cell.length_c   1.000
_cell.angle_alpha   90.00
_cell.angle_beta   90.00
_cell.angle_gamma   90.00
#
_symmetry.space_group_name_H-M   'P 1'
#
loop_
_entity.id
_entity.type
_entity.pdbx_description
1 polymer ?
#
loop_
_entity_poly.entity_id
_entity_poly.type
_entity_poly.pdbx_seq_one_letter_code
_entity_poly.pdbx_strand_id
1 'polypeptide(L)'
;MHKIGIDLGGTKIEGILLDEKYNTIQRKRIETHQENGYDSIVKSITSLVNELKAKTNEGISVGICTPGVTNANSGVIKNSNTKCLLGMPLKKDIENVLGYQIVMENDANCFTLAESLLGSAKGYDVVFGVIMGTGVGGGIVINGTLHKGRTNIAGEWGHHTLYPNGNECYCGKQGCVETYISGTALEKRWLELTGKKEPLQSVVQDLSDEKAKQWKKEFLENFGISLANVIDILDPDIIVLGGGVSNIPFLYDEGKNFVYENVFSDIIDTPILKNHLGDSAGVFGACLITDEHYQ
;
A
#
# COMPACT_ATOMS: atom_id res chain seq x y z
N MET A 1 18.28 -19.02 6.14
CA MET A 1 18.68 -18.09 5.05
C MET A 1 18.21 -16.71 5.44
N HIS A 2 19.08 -15.69 5.34
CA HIS A 2 18.71 -14.31 5.63
C HIS A 2 17.89 -13.70 4.49
N LYS A 3 17.13 -12.64 4.79
CA LYS A 3 16.24 -11.99 3.83
C LYS A 3 16.58 -10.52 3.70
N ILE A 4 16.73 -10.05 2.47
CA ILE A 4 16.83 -8.62 2.17
C ILE A 4 15.51 -8.16 1.57
N GLY A 5 14.89 -7.18 2.20
CA GLY A 5 13.73 -6.48 1.68
C GLY A 5 14.10 -5.08 1.24
N ILE A 6 13.60 -4.66 0.10
CA ILE A 6 13.73 -3.29 -0.40
C ILE A 6 12.33 -2.72 -0.62
N ASP A 7 12.05 -1.56 -0.06
CA ASP A 7 10.83 -0.78 -0.34
C ASP A 7 11.20 0.44 -1.17
N LEU A 8 10.78 0.43 -2.44
CA LEU A 8 11.00 1.51 -3.39
C LEU A 8 9.85 2.51 -3.32
N GLY A 9 10.01 3.55 -2.53
CA GLY A 9 9.09 4.69 -2.54
C GLY A 9 9.50 5.80 -3.51
N GLY A 10 8.58 6.72 -3.81
CA GLY A 10 8.83 7.84 -4.72
C GLY A 10 9.91 8.82 -4.25
N THR A 11 10.12 8.95 -2.94
CA THR A 11 11.11 9.87 -2.34
C THR A 11 12.23 9.17 -1.60
N LYS A 12 11.99 7.96 -1.09
CA LYS A 12 12.92 7.19 -0.27
C LYS A 12 12.92 5.74 -0.70
N ILE A 13 14.09 5.11 -0.66
CA ILE A 13 14.27 3.66 -0.76
C ILE A 13 14.69 3.19 0.62
N GLU A 14 13.96 2.23 1.18
CA GLU A 14 14.30 1.58 2.43
C GLU A 14 14.78 0.16 2.18
N GLY A 15 15.86 -0.24 2.84
CA GLY A 15 16.36 -1.61 2.82
C GLY A 15 16.49 -2.17 4.23
N ILE A 16 16.13 -3.44 4.39
CA ILE A 16 16.27 -4.19 5.63
C ILE A 16 16.94 -5.54 5.37
N LEU A 17 17.78 -5.96 6.30
CA LEU A 17 18.30 -7.32 6.38
C LEU A 17 17.72 -7.98 7.62
N LEU A 18 17.03 -9.11 7.44
CA LEU A 18 16.44 -9.92 8.50
C LEU A 18 17.15 -11.26 8.61
N ASP A 19 17.23 -11.79 9.83
CA ASP A 19 17.59 -13.19 10.07
C ASP A 19 16.40 -14.13 9.75
N GLU A 20 16.60 -15.43 9.90
CA GLU A 20 15.60 -16.48 9.67
C GLU A 20 14.41 -16.45 10.65
N LYS A 21 14.52 -15.69 11.74
CA LYS A 21 13.45 -15.45 12.71
C LYS A 21 12.79 -14.10 12.55
N TYR A 22 13.07 -13.41 11.42
CA TYR A 22 12.61 -12.06 11.10
C TYR A 22 13.09 -10.96 12.06
N ASN A 23 14.18 -11.19 12.80
CA ASN A 23 14.82 -10.14 13.59
C ASN A 23 15.64 -9.24 12.66
N THR A 24 15.59 -7.93 12.89
CA THR A 24 16.34 -6.95 12.11
C THR A 24 17.82 -6.99 12.46
N ILE A 25 18.67 -7.33 11.47
CA ILE A 25 20.14 -7.26 11.58
C ILE A 25 20.61 -5.86 11.20
N GLN A 26 20.11 -5.33 10.09
CA GLN A 26 20.47 -4.01 9.57
C GLN A 26 19.29 -3.37 8.87
N ARG A 27 19.18 -2.05 8.98
CA ARG A 27 18.19 -1.24 8.27
C ARG A 27 18.82 0.05 7.80
N LYS A 28 18.48 0.46 6.57
CA LYS A 28 18.98 1.69 5.98
C LYS A 28 17.97 2.34 5.07
N ARG A 29 17.88 3.67 5.13
CA ARG A 29 17.10 4.49 4.21
C ARG A 29 18.02 5.40 3.41
N ILE A 30 17.72 5.55 2.13
CA ILE A 30 18.38 6.48 1.20
C ILE A 30 17.33 7.27 0.42
N GLU A 31 17.70 8.36 -0.19
CA GLU A 31 16.81 9.10 -1.08
C GLU A 31 16.69 8.39 -2.43
N THR A 32 15.48 8.44 -3.03
CA THR A 32 15.21 7.78 -4.33
C THR A 32 15.87 8.55 -5.47
N HIS A 33 15.91 9.89 -5.40
CA HIS A 33 16.40 10.75 -6.47
C HIS A 33 15.80 10.41 -7.84
N GLN A 34 14.46 10.29 -7.90
CA GLN A 34 13.75 9.91 -9.14
C GLN A 34 13.96 10.89 -10.30
N GLU A 35 14.34 12.13 -10.01
CA GLU A 35 14.74 13.15 -10.97
C GLU A 35 15.99 12.77 -11.78
N ASN A 36 16.83 11.88 -11.24
CA ASN A 36 18.01 11.36 -11.94
C ASN A 36 17.69 10.19 -12.88
N GLY A 37 16.41 9.81 -12.98
CA GLY A 37 15.91 8.83 -13.92
C GLY A 37 16.04 7.37 -13.49
N TYR A 38 15.63 6.49 -14.38
CA TYR A 38 15.49 5.06 -14.15
C TYR A 38 16.80 4.36 -13.74
N ASP A 39 17.89 4.59 -14.47
CA ASP A 39 19.17 3.93 -14.21
C ASP A 39 19.74 4.28 -12.83
N SER A 40 19.49 5.50 -12.36
CA SER A 40 19.84 5.92 -11.00
C SER A 40 19.11 5.11 -9.93
N ILE A 41 17.82 4.83 -10.14
CA ILE A 41 17.01 3.99 -9.24
C ILE A 41 17.55 2.56 -9.20
N VAL A 42 17.79 1.95 -10.36
CA VAL A 42 18.38 0.60 -10.45
C VAL A 42 19.71 0.53 -9.71
N LYS A 43 20.59 1.51 -9.93
CA LYS A 43 21.90 1.61 -9.24
C LYS A 43 21.75 1.78 -7.73
N SER A 44 20.81 2.62 -7.27
CA SER A 44 20.56 2.86 -5.85
C SER A 44 20.09 1.58 -5.15
N ILE A 45 19.11 0.86 -5.75
CA ILE A 45 18.60 -0.41 -5.24
C ILE A 45 19.72 -1.44 -5.15
N THR A 46 20.43 -1.67 -6.26
CA THR A 46 21.48 -2.71 -6.33
C THR A 46 22.65 -2.41 -5.39
N SER A 47 23.02 -1.14 -5.22
CA SER A 47 24.02 -0.71 -4.25
C SER A 47 23.57 -0.98 -2.82
N LEU A 48 22.31 -0.66 -2.47
CA LEU A 48 21.75 -0.91 -1.14
C LEU A 48 21.67 -2.42 -0.83
N VAL A 49 21.24 -3.23 -1.81
CA VAL A 49 21.22 -4.70 -1.68
C VAL A 49 22.63 -5.23 -1.40
N ASN A 50 23.66 -4.79 -2.15
CA ASN A 50 25.04 -5.23 -1.96
C ASN A 50 25.60 -4.79 -0.60
N GLU A 51 25.24 -3.59 -0.13
CA GLU A 51 25.64 -3.10 1.20
C GLU A 51 25.04 -3.96 2.32
N LEU A 52 23.76 -4.30 2.22
CA LEU A 52 23.08 -5.16 3.20
C LEU A 52 23.63 -6.61 3.15
N LYS A 53 23.86 -7.12 1.95
CA LYS A 53 24.48 -8.44 1.76
C LYS A 53 25.85 -8.55 2.43
N ALA A 54 26.65 -7.49 2.39
CA ALA A 54 27.98 -7.47 3.04
C ALA A 54 27.93 -7.55 4.59
N LYS A 55 26.73 -7.48 5.20
CA LYS A 55 26.54 -7.62 6.66
C LYS A 55 26.27 -9.06 7.11
N THR A 56 26.27 -10.01 6.19
CA THR A 56 26.06 -11.43 6.50
C THR A 56 26.90 -12.32 5.60
N ASN A 57 27.32 -13.45 6.14
CA ASN A 57 27.97 -14.53 5.39
C ASN A 57 26.99 -15.63 4.99
N GLU A 58 25.73 -15.52 5.41
CA GLU A 58 24.67 -16.47 5.09
C GLU A 58 24.15 -16.31 3.66
N GLY A 59 23.53 -17.36 3.15
CA GLY A 59 22.75 -17.25 1.91
C GLY A 59 21.61 -16.24 2.08
N ILE A 60 21.31 -15.50 1.03
CA ILE A 60 20.27 -14.47 1.05
C ILE A 60 19.19 -14.75 0.00
N SER A 61 17.96 -14.33 0.31
CA SER A 61 16.91 -14.04 -0.67
C SER A 61 16.64 -12.55 -0.71
N VAL A 62 16.23 -12.03 -1.87
CA VAL A 62 15.97 -10.60 -2.07
C VAL A 62 14.56 -10.39 -2.59
N GLY A 63 13.78 -9.61 -1.86
CA GLY A 63 12.46 -9.15 -2.27
C GLY A 63 12.42 -7.64 -2.42
N ILE A 64 11.64 -7.16 -3.36
CA ILE A 64 11.47 -5.73 -3.65
C ILE A 64 9.98 -5.39 -3.68
N CYS A 65 9.59 -4.43 -2.87
CA CYS A 65 8.31 -3.76 -2.89
C CYS A 65 8.43 -2.53 -3.79
N THR A 66 7.47 -2.33 -4.70
CA THR A 66 7.52 -1.23 -5.68
C THR A 66 6.16 -0.59 -5.87
N PRO A 67 6.09 0.74 -6.10
CA PRO A 67 4.85 1.36 -6.51
C PRO A 67 4.47 0.91 -7.93
N GLY A 68 3.19 0.56 -8.11
CA GLY A 68 2.65 0.02 -9.35
C GLY A 68 2.75 -1.49 -9.45
N VAL A 69 2.28 -2.02 -10.56
CA VAL A 69 2.11 -3.47 -10.80
C VAL A 69 3.00 -3.94 -11.93
N THR A 70 3.64 -5.08 -11.76
CA THR A 70 4.36 -5.75 -12.86
C THR A 70 3.37 -6.45 -13.78
N ASN A 71 3.40 -6.13 -15.07
CA ASN A 71 2.61 -6.83 -16.07
C ASN A 71 3.05 -8.30 -16.19
N ALA A 72 2.12 -9.22 -15.94
CA ALA A 72 2.40 -10.66 -15.94
C ALA A 72 2.98 -11.18 -17.27
N ASN A 73 2.63 -10.58 -18.43
CA ASN A 73 3.07 -11.04 -19.74
C ASN A 73 4.39 -10.41 -20.20
N SER A 74 4.56 -9.10 -19.95
CA SER A 74 5.72 -8.34 -20.49
C SER A 74 6.80 -8.08 -19.44
N GLY A 75 6.53 -8.30 -18.15
CA GLY A 75 7.47 -8.04 -17.07
C GLY A 75 7.78 -6.56 -16.78
N VAL A 76 7.05 -5.62 -17.44
CA VAL A 76 7.28 -4.19 -17.26
C VAL A 76 6.34 -3.59 -16.19
N ILE A 77 6.81 -2.52 -15.55
CA ILE A 77 6.02 -1.80 -14.56
C ILE A 77 4.87 -1.03 -15.22
N LYS A 78 3.68 -1.13 -14.62
CA LYS A 78 2.48 -0.37 -14.96
C LYS A 78 1.94 0.38 -13.74
N ASN A 79 1.13 1.39 -13.99
CA ASN A 79 0.33 2.09 -12.96
C ASN A 79 1.17 2.63 -11.79
N SER A 80 2.42 3.06 -12.07
CA SER A 80 3.29 3.64 -11.04
C SER A 80 3.13 5.16 -10.98
N ASN A 81 3.11 5.72 -9.77
CA ASN A 81 3.23 7.16 -9.54
C ASN A 81 4.67 7.66 -9.75
N THR A 82 5.67 6.78 -9.74
CA THR A 82 7.06 7.06 -10.12
C THR A 82 7.21 6.92 -11.64
N LYS A 83 7.01 8.02 -12.37
CA LYS A 83 6.86 8.03 -13.83
C LYS A 83 8.01 7.39 -14.61
N CYS A 84 9.25 7.49 -14.12
CA CYS A 84 10.43 6.91 -14.80
C CYS A 84 10.45 5.38 -14.77
N LEU A 85 9.60 4.74 -13.95
CA LEU A 85 9.47 3.28 -13.91
C LEU A 85 8.48 2.74 -14.95
N LEU A 86 7.58 3.58 -15.47
CA LEU A 86 6.51 3.14 -16.38
C LEU A 86 7.08 2.55 -17.67
N GLY A 87 6.67 1.32 -17.99
CA GLY A 87 7.14 0.58 -19.17
C GLY A 87 8.52 -0.02 -19.04
N MET A 88 9.20 0.11 -17.87
CA MET A 88 10.56 -0.39 -17.66
C MET A 88 10.55 -1.82 -17.08
N PRO A 89 11.50 -2.69 -17.50
CA PRO A 89 11.61 -4.06 -17.01
C PRO A 89 12.43 -4.14 -15.72
N LEU A 90 12.01 -3.41 -14.66
CA LEU A 90 12.76 -3.17 -13.42
C LEU A 90 13.33 -4.45 -12.79
N LYS A 91 12.50 -5.50 -12.69
CA LYS A 91 12.94 -6.79 -12.11
C LYS A 91 14.14 -7.35 -12.89
N LYS A 92 14.02 -7.44 -14.20
CA LYS A 92 15.05 -8.00 -15.08
C LYS A 92 16.36 -7.22 -15.02
N ASP A 93 16.28 -5.88 -14.98
CA ASP A 93 17.47 -5.03 -14.97
C ASP A 93 18.21 -5.12 -13.62
N ILE A 94 17.47 -5.20 -12.51
CA ILE A 94 18.06 -5.45 -11.19
C ILE A 94 18.72 -6.84 -11.14
N GLU A 95 18.04 -7.89 -11.62
CA GLU A 95 18.58 -9.25 -11.69
C GLU A 95 19.87 -9.32 -12.54
N ASN A 96 19.92 -8.61 -13.68
CA ASN A 96 21.12 -8.52 -14.52
C ASN A 96 22.31 -7.90 -13.78
N VAL A 97 22.08 -6.87 -12.99
CA VAL A 97 23.15 -6.20 -12.21
C VAL A 97 23.60 -7.03 -11.01
N LEU A 98 22.66 -7.66 -10.31
CA LEU A 98 22.96 -8.48 -9.13
C LEU A 98 23.52 -9.85 -9.45
N GLY A 99 23.20 -10.42 -10.63
CA GLY A 99 23.63 -11.76 -11.08
C GLY A 99 22.82 -12.90 -10.47
N TYR A 100 21.68 -12.65 -9.84
CA TYR A 100 20.77 -13.65 -9.29
C TYR A 100 19.32 -13.17 -9.30
N GLN A 101 18.38 -14.10 -9.13
CA GLN A 101 16.94 -13.82 -9.16
C GLN A 101 16.48 -13.09 -7.91
N ILE A 102 15.46 -12.24 -8.08
CA ILE A 102 14.74 -11.55 -7.01
C ILE A 102 13.24 -11.80 -7.11
N VAL A 103 12.53 -11.56 -6.01
CA VAL A 103 11.07 -11.49 -6.01
C VAL A 103 10.65 -10.02 -5.99
N MET A 104 9.61 -9.66 -6.75
CA MET A 104 9.11 -8.30 -6.77
C MET A 104 7.59 -8.28 -6.69
N GLU A 105 7.04 -7.39 -5.86
CA GLU A 105 5.61 -7.26 -5.63
C GLU A 105 5.22 -5.79 -5.44
N ASN A 106 3.92 -5.51 -5.54
CA ASN A 106 3.33 -4.21 -5.31
C ASN A 106 3.37 -3.82 -3.81
N ASP A 107 3.40 -2.52 -3.53
CA ASP A 107 3.49 -1.96 -2.17
C ASP A 107 2.30 -2.32 -1.28
N ALA A 108 1.07 -2.27 -1.78
CA ALA A 108 -0.11 -2.62 -1.01
C ALA A 108 -0.18 -4.12 -0.69
N ASN A 109 0.28 -4.96 -1.60
CA ASN A 109 0.40 -6.40 -1.39
C ASN A 109 1.46 -6.72 -0.32
N CYS A 110 2.64 -6.10 -0.40
CA CYS A 110 3.68 -6.23 0.61
C CYS A 110 3.20 -5.76 1.98
N PHE A 111 2.52 -4.60 2.05
CA PHE A 111 1.90 -4.09 3.26
C PHE A 111 0.94 -5.10 3.88
N THR A 112 0.00 -5.61 3.08
CA THR A 112 -1.03 -6.53 3.56
C THR A 112 -0.43 -7.84 4.07
N LEU A 113 0.55 -8.39 3.35
CA LEU A 113 1.25 -9.60 3.78
C LEU A 113 2.00 -9.39 5.10
N ALA A 114 2.69 -8.26 5.25
CA ALA A 114 3.40 -7.93 6.47
C ALA A 114 2.46 -7.80 7.68
N GLU A 115 1.35 -7.08 7.53
CA GLU A 115 0.37 -6.91 8.59
C GLU A 115 -0.38 -8.21 8.93
N SER A 116 -0.59 -9.10 7.94
CA SER A 116 -1.19 -10.42 8.14
C SER A 116 -0.29 -11.37 8.93
N LEU A 117 1.02 -11.33 8.70
CA LEU A 117 1.94 -12.30 9.33
C LEU A 117 2.61 -11.76 10.60
N LEU A 118 2.90 -10.46 10.65
CA LEU A 118 3.71 -9.84 11.70
C LEU A 118 3.00 -8.69 12.43
N GLY A 119 1.88 -8.18 11.89
CA GLY A 119 1.23 -6.97 12.36
C GLY A 119 -0.15 -7.17 12.97
N SER A 120 -1.04 -6.18 12.75
CA SER A 120 -2.39 -6.11 13.36
C SER A 120 -3.33 -7.22 12.92
N ALA A 121 -3.09 -7.86 11.76
CA ALA A 121 -3.94 -8.93 11.25
C ALA A 121 -3.38 -10.34 11.51
N LYS A 122 -2.40 -10.46 12.40
CA LYS A 122 -1.83 -11.78 12.71
C LYS A 122 -2.86 -12.71 13.34
N GLY A 123 -3.05 -13.89 12.70
CA GLY A 123 -3.97 -14.92 13.16
C GLY A 123 -5.35 -14.87 12.53
N TYR A 124 -5.60 -13.97 11.59
CA TYR A 124 -6.80 -13.93 10.76
C TYR A 124 -6.57 -14.64 9.42
N ASP A 125 -7.59 -15.35 8.93
CA ASP A 125 -7.46 -16.14 7.69
C ASP A 125 -7.66 -15.29 6.43
N VAL A 126 -8.66 -14.40 6.41
CA VAL A 126 -8.94 -13.51 5.28
C VAL A 126 -8.67 -12.06 5.69
N VAL A 127 -7.61 -11.50 5.15
CA VAL A 127 -7.14 -10.15 5.48
C VAL A 127 -7.27 -9.24 4.27
N PHE A 128 -7.95 -8.10 4.44
CA PHE A 128 -7.94 -7.01 3.47
C PHE A 128 -7.09 -5.84 3.99
N GLY A 129 -5.95 -5.61 3.35
CA GLY A 129 -5.09 -4.47 3.66
C GLY A 129 -5.43 -3.27 2.79
N VAL A 130 -5.45 -2.09 3.38
CA VAL A 130 -5.77 -0.82 2.73
C VAL A 130 -4.65 0.17 2.99
N ILE A 131 -4.07 0.73 1.93
CA ILE A 131 -3.16 1.87 2.03
C ILE A 131 -3.88 3.11 1.51
N MET A 132 -4.03 4.13 2.36
CA MET A 132 -4.53 5.45 2.00
C MET A 132 -3.43 6.49 2.25
N GLY A 133 -2.78 6.91 1.17
CA GLY A 133 -1.72 7.92 1.15
C GLY A 133 -1.99 8.97 0.08
N THR A 134 -1.01 9.23 -0.78
CA THR A 134 -1.19 10.06 -2.01
C THR A 134 -2.27 9.46 -2.90
N GLY A 135 -2.32 8.13 -3.01
CA GLY A 135 -3.36 7.34 -3.67
C GLY A 135 -4.04 6.37 -2.71
N VAL A 136 -4.77 5.40 -3.27
CA VAL A 136 -5.43 4.31 -2.54
C VAL A 136 -5.06 2.98 -3.17
N GLY A 137 -4.41 2.12 -2.39
CA GLY A 137 -4.10 0.75 -2.77
C GLY A 137 -4.75 -0.26 -1.81
N GLY A 138 -4.72 -1.52 -2.18
CA GLY A 138 -5.13 -2.62 -1.31
C GLY A 138 -4.48 -3.94 -1.69
N GLY A 139 -4.54 -4.88 -0.75
CA GLY A 139 -4.07 -6.25 -0.95
C GLY A 139 -4.98 -7.23 -0.24
N ILE A 140 -4.94 -8.47 -0.69
CA ILE A 140 -5.73 -9.56 -0.15
C ILE A 140 -4.79 -10.69 0.26
N VAL A 141 -4.90 -11.13 1.52
CA VAL A 141 -4.20 -12.33 2.02
C VAL A 141 -5.25 -13.32 2.48
N ILE A 142 -5.12 -14.58 2.05
CA ILE A 142 -6.02 -15.67 2.41
C ILE A 142 -5.16 -16.82 2.95
N ASN A 143 -5.44 -17.26 4.18
CA ASN A 143 -4.68 -18.31 4.87
C ASN A 143 -3.16 -18.03 4.85
N GLY A 144 -2.79 -16.79 5.15
CA GLY A 144 -1.40 -16.34 5.16
C GLY A 144 -0.76 -16.21 3.78
N THR A 145 -1.48 -16.44 2.68
CA THR A 145 -0.96 -16.41 1.30
C THR A 145 -1.56 -15.22 0.53
N LEU A 146 -0.70 -14.48 -0.16
CA LEU A 146 -1.11 -13.32 -0.96
C LEU A 146 -1.96 -13.74 -2.16
N HIS A 147 -3.17 -13.20 -2.27
CA HIS A 147 -4.06 -13.43 -3.40
C HIS A 147 -3.82 -12.37 -4.48
N LYS A 148 -3.00 -12.70 -5.49
CA LYS A 148 -2.66 -11.78 -6.60
C LYS A 148 -3.74 -11.68 -7.67
N GLY A 149 -4.66 -12.67 -7.74
CA GLY A 149 -5.62 -12.79 -8.82
C GLY A 149 -4.99 -13.24 -10.15
N ARG A 150 -5.82 -13.44 -11.16
CA ARG A 150 -5.41 -13.99 -12.46
C ARG A 150 -4.44 -13.10 -13.24
N THR A 151 -4.54 -11.81 -13.08
CA THR A 151 -3.76 -10.81 -13.85
C THR A 151 -2.96 -9.86 -12.95
N ASN A 152 -2.73 -10.26 -11.69
CA ASN A 152 -2.03 -9.49 -10.65
C ASN A 152 -2.71 -8.15 -10.33
N ILE A 153 -4.06 -8.11 -10.32
CA ILE A 153 -4.83 -6.91 -10.01
C ILE A 153 -5.81 -7.11 -8.84
N ALA A 154 -5.76 -8.25 -8.14
CA ALA A 154 -6.55 -8.43 -6.94
C ALA A 154 -6.13 -7.38 -5.89
N GLY A 155 -7.11 -6.72 -5.27
CA GLY A 155 -6.84 -5.64 -4.35
C GLY A 155 -6.72 -4.23 -4.97
N GLU A 156 -6.81 -4.07 -6.30
CA GLU A 156 -6.86 -2.75 -6.99
C GLU A 156 -8.20 -2.01 -6.75
N TRP A 157 -8.71 -2.07 -5.52
CA TRP A 157 -10.01 -1.56 -5.13
C TRP A 157 -10.13 -0.04 -5.19
N GLY A 158 -9.02 0.68 -5.05
CA GLY A 158 -8.99 2.14 -5.21
C GLY A 158 -9.47 2.62 -6.57
N HIS A 159 -9.47 1.71 -7.58
CA HIS A 159 -9.94 1.99 -8.94
C HIS A 159 -11.28 1.36 -9.30
N HIS A 160 -12.02 0.78 -8.33
CA HIS A 160 -13.43 0.48 -8.59
C HIS A 160 -14.27 1.77 -8.54
N THR A 161 -15.39 1.77 -9.25
CA THR A 161 -16.25 2.94 -9.38
C THR A 161 -17.11 3.09 -8.13
N LEU A 162 -16.90 4.15 -7.36
CA LEU A 162 -17.75 4.55 -6.25
C LEU A 162 -18.98 5.32 -6.77
N TYR A 163 -18.74 6.28 -7.66
CA TYR A 163 -19.81 7.10 -8.27
C TYR A 163 -19.68 7.10 -9.79
N PRO A 164 -20.64 6.49 -10.52
CA PRO A 164 -20.69 6.64 -11.98
C PRO A 164 -20.71 8.12 -12.39
N ASN A 165 -19.90 8.49 -13.38
CA ASN A 165 -19.73 9.89 -13.85
C ASN A 165 -19.19 10.86 -12.78
N GLY A 166 -18.54 10.37 -11.75
CA GLY A 166 -17.89 11.18 -10.70
C GLY A 166 -16.54 11.78 -11.14
N ASN A 167 -15.65 11.99 -10.16
CA ASN A 167 -14.35 12.62 -10.38
C ASN A 167 -13.51 11.86 -11.42
N GLU A 168 -12.79 12.59 -12.27
CA GLU A 168 -11.81 12.01 -13.20
C GLU A 168 -10.65 11.36 -12.42
N CYS A 169 -10.26 10.14 -12.83
CA CYS A 169 -9.13 9.41 -12.29
C CYS A 169 -8.02 9.31 -13.34
N TYR A 170 -6.76 9.35 -12.88
CA TYR A 170 -5.60 9.21 -13.78
C TYR A 170 -5.57 7.86 -14.51
N CYS A 171 -6.29 6.85 -14.02
CA CYS A 171 -6.43 5.56 -14.69
C CYS A 171 -7.29 5.61 -15.97
N GLY A 172 -7.84 6.77 -16.31
CA GLY A 172 -8.71 6.98 -17.48
C GLY A 172 -10.19 6.69 -17.24
N LYS A 173 -10.59 6.32 -16.02
CA LYS A 173 -11.99 6.12 -15.61
C LYS A 173 -12.48 7.34 -14.80
N GLN A 174 -13.77 7.32 -14.47
CA GLN A 174 -14.41 8.30 -13.59
C GLN A 174 -14.97 7.63 -12.35
N GLY A 175 -15.00 8.37 -11.23
CA GLY A 175 -15.63 7.97 -10.00
C GLY A 175 -14.90 6.90 -9.19
N CYS A 176 -13.60 6.70 -9.43
CA CYS A 176 -12.79 5.75 -8.66
C CYS A 176 -12.72 6.14 -7.18
N VAL A 177 -12.78 5.18 -6.27
CA VAL A 177 -12.63 5.36 -4.81
C VAL A 177 -11.47 6.27 -4.44
N GLU A 178 -10.32 6.10 -5.08
CA GLU A 178 -9.13 6.91 -4.83
C GLU A 178 -9.39 8.41 -4.93
N THR A 179 -10.26 8.83 -5.85
CA THR A 179 -10.56 10.25 -6.08
C THR A 179 -11.45 10.88 -4.99
N TYR A 180 -11.80 10.11 -3.96
CA TYR A 180 -12.64 10.55 -2.84
C TYR A 180 -11.98 10.37 -1.48
N ILE A 181 -11.19 9.30 -1.27
CA ILE A 181 -10.65 8.96 0.06
C ILE A 181 -9.12 8.95 0.15
N SER A 182 -8.39 9.21 -0.94
CA SER A 182 -6.94 9.44 -0.85
C SER A 182 -6.62 10.76 -0.16
N GLY A 183 -5.44 10.88 0.43
CA GLY A 183 -4.98 12.14 1.03
C GLY A 183 -5.02 13.30 0.04
N THR A 184 -4.58 13.06 -1.21
CA THR A 184 -4.64 14.06 -2.29
C THR A 184 -6.07 14.48 -2.60
N ALA A 185 -7.02 13.54 -2.64
CA ALA A 185 -8.42 13.83 -2.89
C ALA A 185 -9.05 14.63 -1.74
N LEU A 186 -8.72 14.27 -0.51
CA LEU A 186 -9.19 14.94 0.70
C LEU A 186 -8.68 16.39 0.80
N GLU A 187 -7.40 16.63 0.50
CA GLU A 187 -6.83 17.98 0.45
C GLU A 187 -7.43 18.82 -0.69
N LYS A 188 -7.66 18.19 -1.86
CA LYS A 188 -8.36 18.85 -2.98
C LYS A 188 -9.78 19.25 -2.58
N ARG A 189 -10.53 18.34 -1.95
CA ARG A 189 -11.90 18.63 -1.52
C ARG A 189 -11.94 19.73 -0.46
N TRP A 190 -10.97 19.75 0.45
CA TRP A 190 -10.81 20.86 1.41
C TRP A 190 -10.61 22.21 0.72
N LEU A 191 -9.72 22.26 -0.26
CA LEU A 191 -9.48 23.48 -1.05
C LEU A 191 -10.77 23.95 -1.76
N GLU A 192 -11.56 23.05 -2.36
CA GLU A 192 -12.81 23.36 -3.03
C GLU A 192 -13.85 23.97 -2.08
N LEU A 193 -13.99 23.42 -0.87
CA LEU A 193 -14.96 23.89 0.13
C LEU A 193 -14.55 25.21 0.78
N THR A 194 -13.26 25.39 1.07
CA THR A 194 -12.79 26.48 1.92
C THR A 194 -12.05 27.57 1.17
N GLY A 195 -11.51 27.27 -0.02
CA GLY A 195 -10.56 28.13 -0.75
C GLY A 195 -9.14 28.11 -0.17
N LYS A 196 -8.86 27.28 0.85
CA LYS A 196 -7.57 27.20 1.53
C LYS A 196 -6.82 25.92 1.13
N LYS A 197 -5.52 26.07 0.79
CA LYS A 197 -4.63 24.93 0.56
C LYS A 197 -3.92 24.59 1.86
N GLU A 198 -4.32 23.51 2.49
CA GLU A 198 -3.78 23.05 3.78
C GLU A 198 -3.45 21.56 3.68
N PRO A 199 -2.36 21.08 4.32
CA PRO A 199 -2.06 19.66 4.37
C PRO A 199 -3.09 18.94 5.26
N LEU A 200 -3.39 17.68 4.93
CA LEU A 200 -4.42 16.88 5.60
C LEU A 200 -4.24 16.85 7.14
N GLN A 201 -2.99 16.77 7.61
CA GLN A 201 -2.68 16.78 9.04
C GLN A 201 -3.16 18.07 9.76
N SER A 202 -3.16 19.20 9.06
CA SER A 202 -3.68 20.47 9.61
C SER A 202 -5.20 20.50 9.54
N VAL A 203 -5.80 20.02 8.47
CA VAL A 203 -7.26 19.98 8.27
C VAL A 203 -7.94 19.20 9.39
N VAL A 204 -7.39 18.06 9.80
CA VAL A 204 -8.01 17.19 10.82
C VAL A 204 -7.86 17.69 12.26
N GLN A 205 -7.06 18.74 12.51
CA GLN A 205 -6.85 19.28 13.86
C GLN A 205 -8.02 20.14 14.35
N ASP A 206 -8.73 20.81 13.44
CA ASP A 206 -9.89 21.63 13.79
C ASP A 206 -11.05 21.37 12.81
N LEU A 207 -12.02 20.62 13.28
CA LEU A 207 -13.23 20.25 12.54
C LEU A 207 -14.48 20.93 13.12
N SER A 208 -14.34 22.14 13.74
CA SER A 208 -15.41 22.80 14.47
C SER A 208 -16.36 23.61 13.58
N ASP A 209 -15.88 24.16 12.46
CA ASP A 209 -16.70 24.96 11.55
C ASP A 209 -17.59 24.09 10.63
N GLU A 210 -18.61 24.70 10.02
CA GLU A 210 -19.59 23.98 9.19
C GLU A 210 -18.98 23.35 7.93
N LYS A 211 -17.98 23.98 7.31
CA LYS A 211 -17.30 23.43 6.14
C LYS A 211 -16.43 22.22 6.52
N ALA A 212 -15.78 22.30 7.66
CA ALA A 212 -14.99 21.19 8.20
C ALA A 212 -15.89 20.01 8.59
N LYS A 213 -17.06 20.25 9.17
CA LYS A 213 -18.07 19.22 9.43
C LYS A 213 -18.58 18.58 8.13
N GLN A 214 -18.88 19.41 7.13
CA GLN A 214 -19.29 18.94 5.80
C GLN A 214 -18.20 18.05 5.16
N TRP A 215 -16.96 18.52 5.15
CA TRP A 215 -15.81 17.77 4.62
C TRP A 215 -15.65 16.41 5.32
N LYS A 216 -15.70 16.40 6.67
CA LYS A 216 -15.60 15.17 7.46
C LYS A 216 -16.74 14.21 7.13
N LYS A 217 -17.98 14.70 7.04
CA LYS A 217 -19.16 13.90 6.72
C LYS A 217 -19.00 13.24 5.34
N GLU A 218 -18.66 14.03 4.30
CA GLU A 218 -18.46 13.52 2.93
C GLU A 218 -17.34 12.47 2.88
N PHE A 219 -16.24 12.67 3.63
CA PHE A 219 -15.16 11.69 3.73
C PHE A 219 -15.64 10.39 4.36
N LEU A 220 -16.36 10.45 5.50
CA LEU A 220 -16.84 9.28 6.20
C LEU A 220 -17.89 8.50 5.38
N GLU A 221 -18.78 9.18 4.66
CA GLU A 221 -19.73 8.56 3.75
C GLU A 221 -18.99 7.80 2.62
N ASN A 222 -18.03 8.43 1.97
CA ASN A 222 -17.24 7.81 0.91
C ASN A 222 -16.42 6.62 1.41
N PHE A 223 -15.79 6.75 2.57
CA PHE A 223 -15.05 5.68 3.23
C PHE A 223 -15.97 4.51 3.59
N GLY A 224 -17.14 4.82 4.19
CA GLY A 224 -18.13 3.84 4.57
C GLY A 224 -18.60 2.99 3.40
N ILE A 225 -19.11 3.61 2.34
CA ILE A 225 -19.59 2.92 1.14
C ILE A 225 -18.46 2.11 0.48
N SER A 226 -17.25 2.69 0.42
CA SER A 226 -16.12 2.03 -0.25
C SER A 226 -15.73 0.72 0.43
N LEU A 227 -15.65 0.71 1.76
CA LEU A 227 -15.29 -0.51 2.52
C LEU A 227 -16.45 -1.48 2.67
N ALA A 228 -17.69 -1.00 2.78
CA ALA A 228 -18.86 -1.86 2.76
C ALA A 228 -18.92 -2.71 1.47
N ASN A 229 -18.65 -2.12 0.31
CA ASN A 229 -18.55 -2.86 -0.95
C ASN A 229 -17.49 -3.98 -0.91
N VAL A 230 -16.40 -3.78 -0.20
CA VAL A 230 -15.36 -4.82 -0.02
C VAL A 230 -15.87 -5.92 0.90
N ILE A 231 -16.52 -5.56 2.01
CA ILE A 231 -17.08 -6.54 2.95
C ILE A 231 -18.15 -7.38 2.24
N ASP A 232 -19.06 -6.77 1.50
CA ASP A 232 -20.14 -7.47 0.78
C ASP A 232 -19.63 -8.44 -0.31
N ILE A 233 -18.39 -8.27 -0.79
CA ILE A 233 -17.82 -9.11 -1.87
C ILE A 233 -16.82 -10.14 -1.32
N LEU A 234 -15.97 -9.73 -0.37
CA LEU A 234 -14.85 -10.55 0.12
C LEU A 234 -15.13 -11.19 1.47
N ASP A 235 -15.98 -10.56 2.29
CA ASP A 235 -16.29 -10.94 3.68
C ASP A 235 -15.01 -11.23 4.49
N PRO A 236 -14.10 -10.24 4.62
CA PRO A 236 -12.81 -10.46 5.27
C PRO A 236 -12.96 -10.54 6.79
N ASP A 237 -12.13 -11.38 7.43
CA ASP A 237 -12.08 -11.46 8.90
C ASP A 237 -11.57 -10.17 9.54
N ILE A 238 -10.80 -9.37 8.80
CA ILE A 238 -10.24 -8.11 9.28
C ILE A 238 -9.86 -7.18 8.11
N ILE A 239 -10.01 -5.88 8.34
CA ILE A 239 -9.47 -4.82 7.48
C ILE A 239 -8.37 -4.08 8.24
N VAL A 240 -7.18 -3.94 7.65
CA VAL A 240 -6.07 -3.17 8.23
C VAL A 240 -5.80 -1.93 7.40
N LEU A 241 -5.84 -0.76 8.05
CA LEU A 241 -5.61 0.53 7.42
C LEU A 241 -4.16 0.98 7.60
N GLY A 242 -3.52 1.37 6.51
CA GLY A 242 -2.18 1.96 6.44
C GLY A 242 -2.14 3.25 5.61
N GLY A 243 -0.96 3.82 5.50
CA GLY A 243 -0.74 5.12 4.85
C GLY A 243 -1.10 6.31 5.73
N GLY A 244 -0.80 7.53 5.25
CA GLY A 244 -0.95 8.75 6.04
C GLY A 244 -2.36 9.04 6.53
N VAL A 245 -3.38 8.69 5.73
CA VAL A 245 -4.81 8.88 6.08
C VAL A 245 -5.23 7.97 7.24
N SER A 246 -4.63 6.79 7.38
CA SER A 246 -4.92 5.85 8.48
C SER A 246 -4.60 6.43 9.88
N ASN A 247 -3.84 7.54 9.95
CA ASN A 247 -3.56 8.21 11.20
C ASN A 247 -4.72 9.06 11.74
N ILE A 248 -5.80 9.18 10.99
CA ILE A 248 -6.99 9.95 11.38
C ILE A 248 -7.81 9.15 12.41
N PRO A 249 -7.93 9.60 13.68
CA PRO A 249 -8.52 8.77 14.75
C PRO A 249 -9.99 8.41 14.52
N PHE A 250 -10.79 9.33 13.99
CA PHE A 250 -12.22 9.12 13.82
C PHE A 250 -12.60 8.04 12.78
N LEU A 251 -11.61 7.52 12.01
CA LEU A 251 -11.85 6.38 11.13
C LEU A 251 -12.19 5.10 11.88
N TYR A 252 -11.65 4.95 13.10
CA TYR A 252 -11.79 3.72 13.91
C TYR A 252 -13.03 3.69 14.79
N ASP A 253 -13.71 4.81 14.91
CA ASP A 253 -14.99 4.97 15.63
C ASP A 253 -16.10 5.35 14.64
N GLU A 254 -16.21 6.62 14.29
CA GLU A 254 -17.26 7.13 13.40
C GLU A 254 -17.14 6.48 12.01
N GLY A 255 -15.93 6.38 11.44
CA GLY A 255 -15.71 5.76 10.12
C GLY A 255 -16.16 4.32 10.09
N LYS A 256 -15.85 3.55 11.13
CA LYS A 256 -16.31 2.17 11.25
C LYS A 256 -17.84 2.08 11.28
N ASN A 257 -18.52 2.99 11.97
CA ASN A 257 -19.98 3.01 12.00
C ASN A 257 -20.57 3.28 10.60
N PHE A 258 -20.00 4.25 9.85
CA PHE A 258 -20.40 4.48 8.46
C PHE A 258 -20.18 3.25 7.57
N VAL A 259 -19.13 2.46 7.79
CA VAL A 259 -18.95 1.18 7.06
C VAL A 259 -20.09 0.23 7.41
N TYR A 260 -20.33 0.01 8.69
CA TYR A 260 -21.32 -0.96 9.17
C TYR A 260 -22.77 -0.61 8.74
N GLU A 261 -23.12 0.67 8.70
CA GLU A 261 -24.42 1.14 8.20
C GLU A 261 -24.69 0.81 6.71
N ASN A 262 -23.64 0.54 5.93
CA ASN A 262 -23.73 0.29 4.49
C ASN A 262 -23.53 -1.18 4.11
N VAL A 263 -23.14 -2.07 5.03
CA VAL A 263 -22.95 -3.51 4.75
C VAL A 263 -24.27 -4.25 4.73
N PHE A 264 -24.44 -5.15 3.76
CA PHE A 264 -25.62 -6.01 3.64
C PHE A 264 -25.51 -7.23 4.57
N SER A 265 -25.64 -7.02 5.87
CA SER A 265 -25.64 -8.09 6.87
C SER A 265 -26.35 -7.66 8.15
N ASP A 266 -27.02 -8.61 8.83
CA ASP A 266 -27.61 -8.41 10.16
C ASP A 266 -26.56 -8.51 11.28
N ILE A 267 -25.41 -9.12 11.01
CA ILE A 267 -24.26 -9.25 11.92
C ILE A 267 -23.05 -8.63 11.24
N ILE A 268 -22.50 -7.58 11.83
CA ILE A 268 -21.36 -6.86 11.27
C ILE A 268 -20.38 -6.64 12.41
N ASP A 269 -19.31 -7.41 12.41
CA ASP A 269 -18.27 -7.36 13.44
C ASP A 269 -16.83 -7.37 12.85
N THR A 270 -16.69 -7.28 11.52
CA THR A 270 -15.39 -7.20 10.86
C THR A 270 -14.54 -6.08 11.45
N PRO A 271 -13.44 -6.38 12.17
CA PRO A 271 -12.59 -5.36 12.76
C PRO A 271 -11.94 -4.50 11.68
N ILE A 272 -11.91 -3.18 11.93
CA ILE A 272 -11.15 -2.21 11.12
C ILE A 272 -10.08 -1.65 12.04
N LEU A 273 -8.84 -2.06 11.82
CA LEU A 273 -7.71 -1.73 12.70
C LEU A 273 -6.64 -0.91 11.98
N LYS A 274 -5.92 -0.12 12.78
CA LYS A 274 -4.71 0.56 12.32
C LYS A 274 -3.56 -0.43 12.17
N ASN A 275 -2.72 -0.21 11.19
CA ASN A 275 -1.50 -0.98 11.00
C ASN A 275 -0.57 -0.92 12.22
N HIS A 276 0.12 -2.01 12.50
CA HIS A 276 1.07 -2.13 13.61
C HIS A 276 2.52 -1.81 13.20
N LEU A 277 2.91 -2.22 11.98
CA LEU A 277 4.31 -2.10 11.52
C LEU A 277 4.67 -0.68 11.03
N GLY A 278 3.70 0.22 10.97
CA GLY A 278 3.91 1.63 10.59
C GLY A 278 4.40 1.77 9.14
N ASP A 279 5.24 2.78 8.90
CA ASP A 279 5.80 3.08 7.58
C ASP A 279 6.72 1.98 7.01
N SER A 280 7.04 0.98 7.82
CA SER A 280 7.99 -0.08 7.44
C SER A 280 7.30 -1.37 7.01
N ALA A 281 5.97 -1.42 6.99
CA ALA A 281 5.24 -2.62 6.57
C ALA A 281 5.65 -3.08 5.16
N GLY A 282 5.87 -2.15 4.22
CA GLY A 282 6.33 -2.45 2.87
C GLY A 282 7.66 -3.21 2.84
N VAL A 283 8.67 -2.73 3.59
CA VAL A 283 9.99 -3.36 3.58
C VAL A 283 10.00 -4.73 4.27
N PHE A 284 9.17 -4.94 5.31
CA PHE A 284 8.97 -6.27 5.90
C PHE A 284 8.26 -7.21 4.91
N GLY A 285 7.21 -6.72 4.25
CA GLY A 285 6.51 -7.45 3.20
C GLY A 285 7.43 -7.88 2.07
N ALA A 286 8.34 -6.99 1.65
CA ALA A 286 9.37 -7.31 0.67
C ALA A 286 10.27 -8.50 1.09
N CYS A 287 10.59 -8.64 2.38
CA CYS A 287 11.27 -9.84 2.88
C CYS A 287 10.37 -11.08 2.81
N LEU A 288 9.10 -10.94 3.21
CA LEU A 288 8.17 -12.06 3.33
C LEU A 288 7.80 -12.68 1.97
N ILE A 289 7.67 -11.89 0.90
CA ILE A 289 7.40 -12.42 -0.44
C ILE A 289 8.49 -13.36 -0.98
N THR A 290 9.65 -13.44 -0.32
CA THR A 290 10.74 -14.36 -0.70
C THR A 290 10.57 -15.77 -0.14
N ASP A 291 9.61 -16.00 0.74
CA ASP A 291 9.31 -17.34 1.26
C ASP A 291 8.69 -18.22 0.16
N GLU A 292 9.06 -19.52 0.14
CA GLU A 292 8.66 -20.46 -0.92
C GLU A 292 7.14 -20.58 -1.12
N HIS A 293 6.37 -20.26 -0.08
CA HIS A 293 4.90 -20.30 -0.13
C HIS A 293 4.26 -19.18 -0.96
N TYR A 294 5.05 -18.17 -1.37
CA TYR A 294 4.56 -16.98 -2.09
C TYR A 294 5.09 -16.88 -3.53
N GLN A 295 5.90 -17.84 -3.97
CA GLN A 295 6.44 -17.95 -5.32
C GLN A 295 5.51 -18.80 -6.24
#